data_990bfc36450123c69997c505cdc56ba4
#
_entry.id   990bfc36450123c69997c505cdc56ba4
#
_cell.length_a   1.000
_cell.length_b   1.000
_cell.length_c   1.000
_cell.angle_alpha   90.00
_cell.angle_beta   90.00
_cell.angle_gamma   90.00
#
_symmetry.space_group_name_H-M   'P 1'
#
loop_
_entity.id
_entity.type
_entity.pdbx_description
1 polymer ?
#
loop_
_entity_poly.entity_id
_entity_poly.type
_entity_poly.pdbx_seq_one_letter_code
_entity_poly.pdbx_strand_id
1 'polypeptide(L)'
;MKYKEIANNKEINAYLQKGNENLGQIGFTDHSKAHCVQVAHQAGKILKRMGYSEHEIELAKIAGYMHDIGNVINRTHHAEYGALLANDLLKETDMSLEDRITVIAAIGNHDESTGSPEDVISAALIIADKTDVRRSRVRQKEKSAYDIHDRVNYAVTDSKLKIAEDKSVIALNLQIDENICSMYDYFEIFLERMMLCRKSAEILGTTFKLTVNGRKVL
;
A
#
# COMPACT_ATOMS: atom_id res chain seq x y z
N MET A 1 -19.66 10.29 -1.00
CA MET A 1 -18.39 10.54 -0.24
C MET A 1 -17.23 10.70 -1.20
N LYS A 2 -16.33 11.66 -0.95
CA LYS A 2 -15.13 11.90 -1.76
C LYS A 2 -13.85 11.72 -0.93
N TYR A 3 -12.80 11.20 -1.55
CA TYR A 3 -11.48 11.05 -0.93
C TYR A 3 -11.00 12.30 -0.17
N LYS A 4 -11.23 13.50 -0.76
CA LYS A 4 -10.80 14.77 -0.15
C LYS A 4 -11.46 15.03 1.21
N GLU A 5 -12.67 14.56 1.42
CA GLU A 5 -13.40 14.72 2.70
C GLU A 5 -12.77 13.83 3.76
N ILE A 6 -12.47 12.57 3.40
CA ILE A 6 -11.78 11.62 4.27
C ILE A 6 -10.37 12.11 4.62
N ALA A 7 -9.60 12.57 3.65
CA ALA A 7 -8.23 13.06 3.86
C ALA A 7 -8.15 14.32 4.75
N ASN A 8 -9.25 15.08 4.85
CA ASN A 8 -9.37 16.25 5.72
C ASN A 8 -10.06 15.94 7.07
N ASN A 9 -10.54 14.72 7.28
CA ASN A 9 -11.18 14.34 8.55
C ASN A 9 -10.15 14.32 9.67
N LYS A 10 -10.39 15.11 10.73
CA LYS A 10 -9.45 15.29 11.84
C LYS A 10 -9.28 14.01 12.67
N GLU A 11 -10.36 13.26 12.85
CA GLU A 11 -10.35 12.04 13.65
C GLU A 11 -9.56 10.94 12.94
N ILE A 12 -9.82 10.70 11.65
CA ILE A 12 -9.04 9.75 10.84
C ILE A 12 -7.55 10.12 10.85
N ASN A 13 -7.24 11.40 10.69
CA ASN A 13 -5.86 11.89 10.73
C ASN A 13 -5.19 11.66 12.09
N ALA A 14 -5.92 11.79 13.21
CA ALA A 14 -5.39 11.53 14.54
C ALA A 14 -5.06 10.03 14.75
N TYR A 15 -5.93 9.13 14.28
CA TYR A 15 -5.66 7.68 14.31
C TYR A 15 -4.42 7.31 13.48
N LEU A 16 -4.31 7.80 12.24
CA LEU A 16 -3.15 7.55 11.37
C LEU A 16 -1.85 8.09 11.99
N GLN A 17 -1.89 9.30 12.55
CA GLN A 17 -0.73 9.88 13.23
C GLN A 17 -0.29 9.02 14.42
N LYS A 18 -1.23 8.63 15.28
CA LYS A 18 -0.94 7.81 16.46
C LYS A 18 -0.40 6.43 16.08
N GLY A 19 -0.97 5.80 15.06
CA GLY A 19 -0.47 4.53 14.52
C GLY A 19 0.98 4.64 14.03
N ASN A 20 1.29 5.69 13.28
CA ASN A 20 2.66 5.94 12.81
C ASN A 20 3.66 6.22 13.96
N GLU A 21 3.23 6.93 15.02
CA GLU A 21 4.04 7.15 16.23
C GLU A 21 4.35 5.81 16.93
N ASN A 22 3.33 4.96 17.12
CA ASN A 22 3.49 3.64 17.73
C ASN A 22 4.48 2.77 16.95
N LEU A 23 4.35 2.72 15.62
CA LEU A 23 5.27 1.99 14.73
C LEU A 23 6.70 2.54 14.83
N GLY A 24 6.85 3.86 14.96
CA GLY A 24 8.17 4.48 15.15
C GLY A 24 8.87 4.06 16.42
N GLN A 25 8.14 3.88 17.53
CA GLN A 25 8.68 3.44 18.81
C GLN A 25 9.22 2.01 18.75
N ILE A 26 8.62 1.14 17.95
CA ILE A 26 9.05 -0.26 17.78
C ILE A 26 9.95 -0.48 16.55
N GLY A 27 10.39 0.61 15.90
CA GLY A 27 11.43 0.58 14.88
C GLY A 27 10.96 0.34 13.45
N PHE A 28 9.65 0.29 13.17
CA PHE A 28 9.13 0.13 11.80
C PHE A 28 9.37 1.36 10.92
N THR A 29 9.41 1.15 9.61
CA THR A 29 9.46 2.19 8.58
C THR A 29 8.31 3.20 8.69
N ASP A 30 8.39 4.30 7.95
CA ASP A 30 7.38 5.36 7.99
C ASP A 30 6.06 4.89 7.37
N HIS A 31 4.98 5.00 8.16
CA HIS A 31 3.58 4.77 7.80
C HIS A 31 2.76 6.04 8.07
N SER A 32 3.38 7.19 7.82
CA SER A 32 2.76 8.49 8.04
C SER A 32 1.65 8.79 7.04
N LYS A 33 0.97 9.89 7.28
CA LYS A 33 0.00 10.47 6.33
C LYS A 33 0.59 10.60 4.91
N ALA A 34 1.89 10.84 4.76
CA ALA A 34 2.53 10.95 3.46
C ALA A 34 2.51 9.62 2.68
N HIS A 35 2.74 8.49 3.37
CA HIS A 35 2.56 7.16 2.80
C HIS A 35 1.11 6.91 2.41
N CYS A 36 0.15 7.16 3.31
CA CYS A 36 -1.27 6.96 3.05
C CYS A 36 -1.77 7.78 1.84
N VAL A 37 -1.33 9.04 1.72
CA VAL A 37 -1.62 9.89 0.55
C VAL A 37 -1.03 9.30 -0.72
N GLN A 38 0.22 8.84 -0.68
CA GLN A 38 0.89 8.21 -1.84
C GLN A 38 0.14 6.96 -2.30
N VAL A 39 -0.22 6.08 -1.36
CA VAL A 39 -0.98 4.85 -1.64
C VAL A 39 -2.35 5.20 -2.23
N ALA A 40 -3.09 6.13 -1.64
CA ALA A 40 -4.38 6.59 -2.16
C ALA A 40 -4.28 7.08 -3.62
N HIS A 41 -3.32 7.98 -3.88
CA HIS A 41 -3.13 8.52 -5.23
C HIS A 41 -2.71 7.44 -6.23
N GLN A 42 -1.84 6.52 -5.82
CA GLN A 42 -1.37 5.45 -6.70
C GLN A 42 -2.48 4.43 -6.99
N ALA A 43 -3.29 4.02 -6.00
CA ALA A 43 -4.44 3.15 -6.19
C ALA A 43 -5.46 3.78 -7.17
N GLY A 44 -5.81 5.05 -6.96
CA GLY A 44 -6.68 5.77 -7.88
C GLY A 44 -6.08 5.90 -9.29
N LYS A 45 -4.77 6.12 -9.42
CA LYS A 45 -4.07 6.19 -10.71
C LYS A 45 -4.10 4.84 -11.45
N ILE A 46 -3.94 3.72 -10.73
CA ILE A 46 -4.04 2.38 -11.30
C ILE A 46 -5.42 2.19 -11.93
N LEU A 47 -6.49 2.37 -11.17
CA LEU A 47 -7.85 2.19 -11.68
C LEU A 47 -8.19 3.16 -12.82
N LYS A 48 -7.77 4.42 -12.73
CA LYS A 48 -7.95 5.40 -13.81
C LYS A 48 -7.28 4.94 -15.11
N ARG A 49 -6.04 4.45 -15.04
CA ARG A 49 -5.31 3.96 -16.21
C ARG A 49 -5.93 2.68 -16.77
N MET A 50 -6.48 1.83 -15.91
CA MET A 50 -7.19 0.62 -16.33
C MET A 50 -8.58 0.93 -16.91
N GLY A 51 -9.12 2.14 -16.73
CA GLY A 51 -10.38 2.60 -17.33
C GLY A 51 -11.61 2.36 -16.47
N TYR A 52 -11.41 2.21 -15.16
CA TYR A 52 -12.51 2.09 -14.19
C TYR A 52 -13.21 3.44 -13.96
N SER A 53 -14.41 3.39 -13.39
CA SER A 53 -15.25 4.56 -13.15
C SER A 53 -14.64 5.50 -12.11
N GLU A 54 -15.01 6.79 -12.15
CA GLU A 54 -14.61 7.77 -11.13
C GLU A 54 -15.09 7.36 -9.73
N HIS A 55 -16.19 6.60 -9.63
CA HIS A 55 -16.69 6.07 -8.37
C HIS A 55 -15.71 5.06 -7.77
N GLU A 56 -15.31 4.04 -8.54
CA GLU A 56 -14.31 3.04 -8.12
C GLU A 56 -12.95 3.67 -7.80
N ILE A 57 -12.55 4.68 -8.57
CA ILE A 57 -11.33 5.45 -8.32
C ILE A 57 -11.38 6.15 -6.95
N GLU A 58 -12.51 6.75 -6.59
CA GLU A 58 -12.67 7.40 -5.28
C GLU A 58 -12.67 6.37 -4.14
N LEU A 59 -13.33 5.22 -4.29
CA LEU A 59 -13.30 4.14 -3.30
C LEU A 59 -11.88 3.62 -3.07
N ALA A 60 -11.12 3.37 -4.14
CA ALA A 60 -9.72 2.94 -4.04
C ALA A 60 -8.83 3.97 -3.34
N LYS A 61 -9.05 5.27 -3.58
CA LYS A 61 -8.34 6.33 -2.86
C LYS A 61 -8.69 6.36 -1.38
N ILE A 62 -9.97 6.17 -1.02
CA ILE A 62 -10.41 6.13 0.38
C ILE A 62 -9.80 4.92 1.08
N ALA A 63 -9.89 3.74 0.50
CA ALA A 63 -9.28 2.53 1.04
C ALA A 63 -7.76 2.70 1.20
N GLY A 64 -7.08 3.23 0.18
CA GLY A 64 -5.64 3.50 0.21
C GLY A 64 -5.23 4.53 1.26
N TYR A 65 -6.08 5.49 1.59
CA TYR A 65 -5.79 6.46 2.64
C TYR A 65 -5.93 5.87 4.04
N MET A 66 -6.90 4.97 4.23
CA MET A 66 -7.26 4.43 5.55
C MET A 66 -6.63 3.07 5.85
N HIS A 67 -5.93 2.43 4.89
CA HIS A 67 -5.51 1.03 5.01
C HIS A 67 -4.68 0.73 6.28
N ASP A 68 -3.86 1.66 6.70
CA ASP A 68 -2.95 1.53 7.84
C ASP A 68 -3.53 2.02 9.19
N ILE A 69 -4.82 2.43 9.23
CA ILE A 69 -5.41 3.02 10.44
C ILE A 69 -5.39 2.08 11.65
N GLY A 70 -5.41 0.77 11.42
CA GLY A 70 -5.35 -0.25 12.45
C GLY A 70 -4.03 -0.33 13.22
N ASN A 71 -2.95 0.27 12.69
CA ASN A 71 -1.67 0.36 13.41
C ASN A 71 -1.76 1.16 14.73
N VAL A 72 -2.83 1.92 14.94
CA VAL A 72 -3.10 2.58 16.23
C VAL A 72 -3.36 1.56 17.34
N ILE A 73 -3.91 0.40 17.01
CA ILE A 73 -4.21 -0.69 17.95
C ILE A 73 -3.00 -1.61 18.08
N ASN A 74 -2.58 -2.21 16.96
CA ASN A 74 -1.46 -3.15 16.93
C ASN A 74 -0.95 -3.33 15.49
N ARG A 75 0.34 -3.61 15.32
CA ARG A 75 0.89 -3.98 14.00
C ARG A 75 0.39 -5.34 13.54
N THR A 76 0.35 -6.32 14.44
CA THR A 76 -0.23 -7.63 14.14
C THR A 76 -1.73 -7.47 13.91
N HIS A 77 -2.23 -8.01 12.82
CA HIS A 77 -3.64 -7.87 12.40
C HIS A 77 -4.11 -6.42 12.17
N HIS A 78 -3.19 -5.52 11.80
CA HIS A 78 -3.55 -4.11 11.54
C HIS A 78 -4.56 -3.94 10.42
N ALA A 79 -4.58 -4.85 9.43
CA ALA A 79 -5.54 -4.83 8.34
C ALA A 79 -6.97 -5.08 8.85
N GLU A 80 -7.16 -6.10 9.66
CA GLU A 80 -8.45 -6.48 10.25
C GLU A 80 -8.93 -5.41 11.23
N TYR A 81 -8.06 -4.93 12.13
CA TYR A 81 -8.40 -3.81 13.02
C TYR A 81 -8.68 -2.53 12.24
N GLY A 82 -7.93 -2.30 11.15
CA GLY A 82 -8.14 -1.18 10.24
C GLY A 82 -9.50 -1.19 9.58
N ALA A 83 -9.96 -2.36 9.12
CA ALA A 83 -11.28 -2.55 8.53
C ALA A 83 -12.40 -2.24 9.55
N LEU A 84 -12.27 -2.71 10.80
CA LEU A 84 -13.25 -2.45 11.85
C LEU A 84 -13.31 -0.97 12.21
N LEU A 85 -12.16 -0.31 12.42
CA LEU A 85 -12.11 1.14 12.70
C LEU A 85 -12.64 1.95 11.51
N ALA A 86 -12.27 1.59 10.29
CA ALA A 86 -12.77 2.26 9.09
C ALA A 86 -14.30 2.14 8.97
N ASN A 87 -14.88 0.97 9.26
CA ASN A 87 -16.32 0.79 9.29
C ASN A 87 -17.00 1.76 10.26
N ASP A 88 -16.47 1.89 11.47
CA ASP A 88 -17.09 2.75 12.48
C ASP A 88 -16.99 4.23 12.11
N LEU A 89 -15.83 4.67 11.62
CA LEU A 89 -15.62 6.06 11.18
C LEU A 89 -16.43 6.42 9.94
N LEU A 90 -16.57 5.48 9.00
CA LEU A 90 -17.32 5.72 7.77
C LEU A 90 -18.83 5.66 7.94
N LYS A 91 -19.34 5.01 9.01
CA LYS A 91 -20.77 5.06 9.39
C LYS A 91 -21.26 6.48 9.67
N GLU A 92 -20.40 7.33 10.20
CA GLU A 92 -20.72 8.72 10.56
C GLU A 92 -20.68 9.65 9.33
N THR A 93 -20.54 9.08 8.12
CA THR A 93 -20.47 9.82 6.87
C THR A 93 -21.69 9.54 5.97
N ASP A 94 -21.78 10.21 4.83
CA ASP A 94 -22.80 9.97 3.80
C ASP A 94 -22.47 8.79 2.86
N MET A 95 -21.46 7.98 3.18
CA MET A 95 -21.10 6.81 2.38
C MET A 95 -22.21 5.76 2.43
N SER A 96 -22.58 5.22 1.28
CA SER A 96 -23.54 4.11 1.21
C SER A 96 -23.01 2.87 1.94
N LEU A 97 -23.92 2.00 2.39
CA LEU A 97 -23.52 0.74 3.03
C LEU A 97 -22.69 -0.12 2.07
N GLU A 98 -23.06 -0.17 0.80
CA GLU A 98 -22.38 -0.95 -0.24
C GLU A 98 -20.94 -0.47 -0.46
N ASP A 99 -20.75 0.84 -0.63
CA ASP A 99 -19.42 1.44 -0.76
C ASP A 99 -18.56 1.20 0.47
N ARG A 100 -19.17 1.32 1.66
CA ARG A 100 -18.47 1.09 2.92
C ARG A 100 -18.01 -0.36 3.05
N ILE A 101 -18.85 -1.34 2.70
CA ILE A 101 -18.48 -2.75 2.68
C ILE A 101 -17.29 -2.98 1.74
N THR A 102 -17.32 -2.40 0.54
CA THR A 102 -16.21 -2.49 -0.42
C THR A 102 -14.90 -1.91 0.15
N VAL A 103 -14.96 -0.73 0.76
CA VAL A 103 -13.76 -0.09 1.35
C VAL A 103 -13.18 -0.91 2.51
N ILE A 104 -14.03 -1.39 3.43
CA ILE A 104 -13.54 -2.17 4.58
C ILE A 104 -13.02 -3.55 4.15
N ALA A 105 -13.61 -4.19 3.15
CA ALA A 105 -13.11 -5.44 2.59
C ALA A 105 -11.71 -5.22 1.98
N ALA A 106 -11.52 -4.16 1.20
CA ALA A 106 -10.21 -3.82 0.64
C ALA A 106 -9.16 -3.57 1.74
N ILE A 107 -9.52 -2.84 2.81
CA ILE A 107 -8.61 -2.59 3.95
C ILE A 107 -8.28 -3.91 4.66
N GLY A 108 -9.27 -4.75 4.96
CA GLY A 108 -9.07 -6.00 5.69
C GLY A 108 -8.21 -7.02 4.96
N ASN A 109 -8.13 -6.93 3.62
CA ASN A 109 -7.44 -7.90 2.76
C ASN A 109 -6.13 -7.37 2.14
N HIS A 110 -5.57 -6.24 2.65
CA HIS A 110 -4.37 -5.67 2.02
C HIS A 110 -3.04 -6.23 2.52
N ASP A 111 -3.00 -6.86 3.70
CA ASP A 111 -1.76 -7.39 4.29
C ASP A 111 -1.35 -8.71 3.63
N GLU A 112 -0.05 -8.86 3.35
CA GLU A 112 0.48 -10.04 2.64
C GLU A 112 0.39 -11.34 3.43
N SER A 113 0.29 -11.27 4.76
CA SER A 113 0.25 -12.44 5.63
C SER A 113 -1.15 -13.06 5.74
N THR A 114 -2.21 -12.28 5.57
CA THR A 114 -3.59 -12.72 5.78
C THR A 114 -4.53 -12.40 4.62
N GLY A 115 -4.14 -11.45 3.75
CA GLY A 115 -5.00 -10.89 2.75
C GLY A 115 -4.97 -11.59 1.38
N SER A 116 -5.98 -11.29 0.60
CA SER A 116 -6.09 -11.67 -0.81
C SER A 116 -6.91 -10.62 -1.55
N PRO A 117 -6.57 -10.27 -2.81
CA PRO A 117 -7.40 -9.34 -3.58
C PRO A 117 -8.74 -9.99 -3.91
N GLU A 118 -9.85 -9.37 -3.54
CA GLU A 118 -11.20 -9.88 -3.78
C GLU A 118 -11.90 -9.15 -4.94
N ASP A 119 -11.54 -7.87 -5.13
CA ASP A 119 -12.10 -7.01 -6.16
C ASP A 119 -11.04 -6.03 -6.73
N VAL A 120 -11.45 -5.17 -7.64
CA VAL A 120 -10.56 -4.20 -8.30
C VAL A 120 -10.06 -3.11 -7.35
N ILE A 121 -10.82 -2.79 -6.29
CA ILE A 121 -10.46 -1.79 -5.28
C ILE A 121 -9.36 -2.35 -4.38
N SER A 122 -9.55 -3.56 -3.85
CA SER A 122 -8.55 -4.28 -3.05
C SER A 122 -7.28 -4.54 -3.86
N ALA A 123 -7.41 -4.95 -5.12
CA ALA A 123 -6.28 -5.18 -6.01
C ALA A 123 -5.46 -3.91 -6.27
N ALA A 124 -6.12 -2.78 -6.52
CA ALA A 124 -5.44 -1.50 -6.72
C ALA A 124 -4.75 -1.00 -5.44
N LEU A 125 -5.40 -1.15 -4.27
CA LEU A 125 -4.83 -0.85 -2.96
C LEU A 125 -3.56 -1.66 -2.72
N ILE A 126 -3.62 -2.98 -2.87
CA ILE A 126 -2.50 -3.89 -2.64
C ILE A 126 -1.30 -3.52 -3.52
N ILE A 127 -1.51 -3.34 -4.83
CA ILE A 127 -0.41 -2.95 -5.72
C ILE A 127 0.15 -1.59 -5.31
N ALA A 128 -0.68 -0.63 -4.96
CA ALA A 128 -0.24 0.70 -4.57
C ALA A 128 0.61 0.68 -3.30
N ASP A 129 0.19 -0.06 -2.27
CA ASP A 129 0.90 -0.18 -1.00
C ASP A 129 2.20 -1.00 -1.14
N LYS A 130 2.10 -2.22 -1.68
CA LYS A 130 3.24 -3.15 -1.74
C LYS A 130 4.34 -2.69 -2.71
N THR A 131 4.05 -1.77 -3.62
CA THR A 131 5.05 -1.16 -4.52
C THR A 131 5.61 0.17 -4.01
N ASP A 132 5.15 0.69 -2.87
CA ASP A 132 5.70 1.89 -2.23
C ASP A 132 6.98 1.57 -1.45
N VAL A 133 8.01 1.13 -2.17
CA VAL A 133 9.34 0.81 -1.64
C VAL A 133 10.25 1.99 -1.93
N ARG A 134 10.63 2.74 -0.87
CA ARG A 134 11.41 3.98 -1.03
C ARG A 134 12.36 4.19 0.14
N ARG A 135 13.56 4.69 -0.17
CA ARG A 135 14.55 5.10 0.83
C ARG A 135 14.00 6.11 1.84
N SER A 136 13.13 7.02 1.40
CA SER A 136 12.51 8.04 2.26
C SER A 136 11.54 7.48 3.32
N ARG A 137 11.16 6.21 3.24
CA ARG A 137 10.37 5.54 4.28
C ARG A 137 11.20 5.09 5.48
N VAL A 138 12.51 5.01 5.32
CA VAL A 138 13.40 4.66 6.44
C VAL A 138 13.51 5.86 7.37
N ARG A 139 13.16 5.67 8.65
CA ARG A 139 13.27 6.73 9.66
C ARG A 139 14.74 7.09 9.89
N GLN A 140 14.99 8.35 10.22
CA GLN A 140 16.35 8.80 10.55
C GLN A 140 16.80 8.10 11.83
N LYS A 141 17.72 7.15 11.68
CA LYS A 141 18.42 6.44 12.75
C LYS A 141 19.81 6.04 12.24
N GLU A 142 20.71 5.68 13.14
CA GLU A 142 22.01 5.17 12.74
C GLU A 142 21.85 3.90 11.89
N LYS A 143 22.67 3.76 10.83
CA LYS A 143 22.62 2.61 9.93
C LYS A 143 22.80 1.26 10.63
N SER A 144 23.54 1.26 11.75
CA SER A 144 23.72 0.08 12.62
C SER A 144 22.42 -0.39 13.28
N ALA A 145 21.41 0.49 13.38
CA ALA A 145 20.11 0.18 13.94
C ALA A 145 19.06 -0.25 12.90
N TYR A 146 19.45 -0.36 11.62
CA TYR A 146 18.53 -0.81 10.55
C TYR A 146 18.28 -2.31 10.69
N ASP A 147 17.01 -2.67 10.77
CA ASP A 147 16.60 -4.05 10.55
C ASP A 147 16.65 -4.41 9.05
N ILE A 148 16.27 -5.64 8.68
CA ILE A 148 16.32 -6.08 7.30
C ILE A 148 15.32 -5.29 6.41
N HIS A 149 14.15 -4.90 6.92
CA HIS A 149 13.18 -4.09 6.19
C HIS A 149 13.70 -2.68 5.92
N ASP A 150 14.36 -2.06 6.92
CA ASP A 150 15.01 -0.76 6.76
C ASP A 150 16.11 -0.82 5.72
N ARG A 151 16.99 -1.84 5.78
CA ARG A 151 18.08 -2.01 4.82
C ARG A 151 17.56 -2.14 3.39
N VAL A 152 16.52 -2.95 3.19
CA VAL A 152 15.91 -3.14 1.87
C VAL A 152 15.32 -1.83 1.35
N ASN A 153 14.49 -1.13 2.16
CA ASN A 153 13.93 0.16 1.75
C ASN A 153 15.04 1.20 1.50
N TYR A 154 16.07 1.23 2.34
CA TYR A 154 17.18 2.19 2.20
C TYR A 154 18.04 1.91 0.96
N ALA A 155 18.17 0.64 0.57
CA ALA A 155 18.90 0.25 -0.62
C ALA A 155 18.19 0.66 -1.93
N VAL A 156 16.86 0.84 -1.91
CA VAL A 156 16.12 1.27 -3.10
C VAL A 156 16.43 2.72 -3.43
N THR A 157 17.06 2.95 -4.57
CA THR A 157 17.44 4.27 -5.08
C THR A 157 16.43 4.85 -6.05
N ASP A 158 15.69 3.98 -6.76
CA ASP A 158 14.59 4.37 -7.66
C ASP A 158 13.51 3.29 -7.67
N SER A 159 12.24 3.70 -7.65
CA SER A 159 11.08 2.81 -7.71
C SER A 159 10.03 3.42 -8.63
N LYS A 160 9.73 2.72 -9.73
CA LYS A 160 8.78 3.20 -10.74
C LYS A 160 7.75 2.14 -11.08
N LEU A 161 6.48 2.44 -10.79
CA LEU A 161 5.35 1.66 -11.27
C LEU A 161 4.85 2.25 -12.59
N LYS A 162 4.79 1.42 -13.63
CA LYS A 162 4.30 1.77 -14.97
C LYS A 162 3.18 0.83 -15.38
N ILE A 163 2.19 1.38 -16.07
CA ILE A 163 1.12 0.61 -16.70
C ILE A 163 1.28 0.78 -18.21
N ALA A 164 1.33 -0.33 -18.94
CA ALA A 164 1.42 -0.33 -20.41
C ALA A 164 0.21 0.40 -21.03
N GLU A 165 0.38 0.98 -22.19
CA GLU A 165 -0.69 1.74 -22.86
C GLU A 165 -1.89 0.84 -23.22
N ASP A 166 -1.61 -0.40 -23.61
CA ASP A 166 -2.59 -1.44 -23.91
C ASP A 166 -3.18 -2.12 -22.65
N LYS A 167 -2.78 -1.66 -21.46
CA LYS A 167 -3.19 -2.18 -20.15
C LYS A 167 -2.82 -3.63 -19.87
N SER A 168 -2.01 -4.25 -20.70
CA SER A 168 -1.64 -5.67 -20.61
C SER A 168 -0.65 -5.95 -19.45
N VAL A 169 0.06 -4.94 -18.98
CA VAL A 169 1.14 -5.08 -17.99
C VAL A 169 1.13 -3.93 -16.99
N ILE A 170 1.23 -4.28 -15.72
CA ILE A 170 1.68 -3.41 -14.62
C ILE A 170 3.10 -3.80 -14.27
N ALA A 171 4.07 -2.92 -14.50
CA ALA A 171 5.49 -3.18 -14.31
C ALA A 171 6.07 -2.35 -13.16
N LEU A 172 6.63 -3.01 -12.15
CA LEU A 172 7.46 -2.39 -11.13
C LEU A 172 8.93 -2.47 -11.56
N ASN A 173 9.58 -1.32 -11.66
CA ASN A 173 11.00 -1.22 -11.96
C ASN A 173 11.73 -0.64 -10.75
N LEU A 174 12.66 -1.39 -10.18
CA LEU A 174 13.45 -1.01 -9.02
C LEU A 174 14.92 -0.87 -9.39
N GLN A 175 15.58 0.12 -8.80
CA GLN A 175 17.03 0.20 -8.71
C GLN A 175 17.44 0.01 -7.26
N ILE A 176 18.27 -0.99 -6.99
CA ILE A 176 18.75 -1.37 -5.67
C ILE A 176 20.26 -1.24 -5.63
N ASP A 177 20.78 -0.57 -4.60
CA ASP A 177 22.21 -0.55 -4.30
C ASP A 177 22.60 -1.89 -3.64
N GLU A 178 23.23 -2.77 -4.41
CA GLU A 178 23.62 -4.11 -3.98
C GLU A 178 24.77 -4.09 -2.94
N ASN A 179 25.44 -2.96 -2.70
CA ASN A 179 26.38 -2.81 -1.59
C ASN A 179 25.67 -2.65 -0.25
N ILE A 180 24.37 -2.31 -0.24
CA ILE A 180 23.56 -2.11 0.98
C ILE A 180 22.68 -3.34 1.25
N CYS A 181 22.06 -3.88 0.20
CA CYS A 181 21.13 -4.99 0.28
C CYS A 181 21.29 -5.88 -0.95
N SER A 182 21.55 -7.16 -0.75
CA SER A 182 21.63 -8.10 -1.85
C SER A 182 20.24 -8.36 -2.47
N MET A 183 20.22 -8.88 -3.70
CA MET A 183 18.98 -9.35 -4.31
C MET A 183 18.31 -10.46 -3.51
N TYR A 184 19.09 -11.30 -2.81
CA TYR A 184 18.58 -12.33 -1.93
C TYR A 184 17.81 -11.72 -0.76
N ASP A 185 18.41 -10.76 -0.03
CA ASP A 185 17.76 -10.07 1.10
C ASP A 185 16.46 -9.37 0.66
N TYR A 186 16.47 -8.77 -0.55
CA TYR A 186 15.25 -8.17 -1.10
C TYR A 186 14.13 -9.21 -1.24
N PHE A 187 14.42 -10.38 -1.83
CA PHE A 187 13.40 -11.39 -2.05
C PHE A 187 12.97 -12.09 -0.77
N GLU A 188 13.86 -12.29 0.19
CA GLU A 188 13.51 -12.83 1.50
C GLU A 188 12.38 -12.04 2.16
N ILE A 189 12.42 -10.71 2.04
CA ILE A 189 11.44 -9.81 2.65
C ILE A 189 10.23 -9.53 1.76
N PHE A 190 10.45 -9.36 0.46
CA PHE A 190 9.41 -8.82 -0.44
C PHE A 190 8.77 -9.85 -1.37
N LEU A 191 9.18 -11.12 -1.33
CA LEU A 191 8.63 -12.13 -2.23
C LEU A 191 7.11 -12.25 -2.08
N GLU A 192 6.61 -12.38 -0.85
CA GLU A 192 5.17 -12.50 -0.58
C GLU A 192 4.39 -11.28 -1.08
N ARG A 193 4.94 -10.07 -0.87
CA ARG A 193 4.38 -8.81 -1.40
C ARG A 193 4.28 -8.82 -2.92
N MET A 194 5.32 -9.28 -3.61
CA MET A 194 5.34 -9.36 -5.08
C MET A 194 4.36 -10.43 -5.60
N MET A 195 4.23 -11.54 -4.87
CA MET A 195 3.23 -12.58 -5.19
C MET A 195 1.80 -12.05 -5.02
N LEU A 196 1.54 -11.25 -3.97
CA LEU A 196 0.25 -10.61 -3.75
C LEU A 196 -0.04 -9.58 -4.85
N CYS A 197 0.96 -8.77 -5.27
CA CYS A 197 0.83 -7.87 -6.42
C CYS A 197 0.48 -8.63 -7.71
N ARG A 198 1.07 -9.81 -7.94
CA ARG A 198 0.75 -10.64 -9.11
C ARG A 198 -0.71 -11.08 -9.09
N LYS A 199 -1.20 -11.62 -7.97
CA LYS A 199 -2.62 -11.99 -7.82
C LYS A 199 -3.54 -10.78 -8.05
N SER A 200 -3.17 -9.63 -7.51
CA SER A 200 -3.92 -8.39 -7.70
C SER A 200 -3.98 -7.93 -9.16
N ALA A 201 -2.88 -8.08 -9.90
CA ALA A 201 -2.89 -7.78 -11.33
C ALA A 201 -3.81 -8.72 -12.13
N GLU A 202 -3.88 -10.00 -11.76
CA GLU A 202 -4.81 -10.96 -12.36
C GLU A 202 -6.28 -10.54 -12.18
N ILE A 203 -6.67 -10.02 -11.00
CA ILE A 203 -8.01 -9.45 -10.74
C ILE A 203 -8.28 -8.24 -11.64
N LEU A 204 -7.26 -7.42 -11.90
CA LEU A 204 -7.37 -6.27 -12.82
C LEU A 204 -7.31 -6.68 -14.32
N GLY A 205 -7.24 -7.96 -14.64
CA GLY A 205 -7.15 -8.46 -16.01
C GLY A 205 -5.82 -8.16 -16.70
N THR A 206 -4.73 -8.04 -15.94
CA THR A 206 -3.40 -7.67 -16.42
C THR A 206 -2.30 -8.56 -15.82
N THR A 207 -1.07 -8.42 -16.29
CA THR A 207 0.10 -9.16 -15.78
C THR A 207 1.00 -8.24 -14.95
N PHE A 208 1.41 -8.68 -13.77
CA PHE A 208 2.42 -7.99 -12.99
C PHE A 208 3.81 -8.42 -13.43
N LYS A 209 4.72 -7.46 -13.63
CA LYS A 209 6.14 -7.68 -13.94
C LYS A 209 7.02 -6.92 -12.98
N LEU A 210 8.09 -7.59 -12.54
CA LEU A 210 9.13 -6.99 -11.71
C LEU A 210 10.46 -7.00 -12.46
N THR A 211 11.09 -5.82 -12.50
CA THR A 211 12.47 -5.66 -13.00
C THR A 211 13.31 -5.03 -11.90
N VAL A 212 14.44 -5.61 -11.58
CA VAL A 212 15.39 -5.08 -10.58
C VAL A 212 16.75 -4.94 -11.23
N ASN A 213 17.35 -3.73 -11.14
CA ASN A 213 18.64 -3.40 -11.75
C ASN A 213 18.71 -3.79 -13.25
N GLY A 214 17.59 -3.59 -13.98
CA GLY A 214 17.48 -3.94 -15.40
C GLY A 214 17.28 -5.44 -15.71
N ARG A 215 17.29 -6.31 -14.72
CA ARG A 215 17.05 -7.75 -14.88
C ARG A 215 15.58 -8.07 -14.60
N LYS A 216 14.93 -8.80 -15.51
CA LYS A 216 13.57 -9.32 -15.31
C LYS A 216 13.60 -10.41 -14.23
N VAL A 217 12.66 -10.32 -13.30
CA VAL A 217 12.55 -11.23 -12.17
C VAL A 217 11.20 -11.95 -12.18
N LEU A 218 10.13 -11.25 -12.55
CA LEU A 218 8.76 -11.75 -12.78
C LEU A 218 8.26 -11.26 -14.11
#